data_3b006416d02ecf79516922d1564d6e99
#
_entry.id   3b006416d02ecf79516922d1564d6e99
#
_cell.length_a   1.000
_cell.length_b   1.000
_cell.length_c   1.000
_cell.angle_alpha   90.00
_cell.angle_beta   90.00
_cell.angle_gamma   90.00
#
_symmetry.space_group_name_H-M   'P 1'
#
loop_
_entity.id
_entity.type
_entity.pdbx_description
1 polymer ?
#
loop_
_entity_poly.entity_id
_entity_poly.type
_entity_poly.pdbx_seq_one_letter_code
_entity_poly.pdbx_strand_id
1 'polypeptide(L)'
;MKKTDLFREVVSTYRKHGWELKSVLLQSETRAEILAEEPALLESIRIDESPVDALWFSRPSQNGRDAWELRLLAETQYALFETFEADETEEQREELRHEMEALLRDYVLHGPNGN
;
A
#
# COMPACT_ATOMS: atom_id res chain seq x y z
N MET A 1 -1.46 16.90 -8.24
CA MET A 1 -2.72 16.20 -7.93
C MET A 1 -2.86 16.07 -6.42
N LYS A 2 -4.04 16.32 -5.90
CA LYS A 2 -4.30 16.15 -4.46
C LYS A 2 -4.19 14.69 -4.06
N LYS A 3 -3.78 14.44 -2.83
CA LYS A 3 -3.65 13.07 -2.32
C LYS A 3 -4.98 12.31 -2.36
N THR A 4 -6.09 12.98 -2.06
CA THR A 4 -7.41 12.34 -2.11
C THR A 4 -7.74 11.85 -3.52
N ASP A 5 -7.47 12.67 -4.52
CA ASP A 5 -7.73 12.31 -5.92
C ASP A 5 -6.82 11.17 -6.36
N LEU A 6 -5.54 11.24 -5.98
CA LEU A 6 -4.57 10.21 -6.30
C LEU A 6 -4.95 8.87 -5.64
N PHE A 7 -5.37 8.91 -4.38
CA PHE A 7 -5.83 7.74 -3.66
C PHE A 7 -6.98 7.06 -4.41
N ARG A 8 -7.99 7.84 -4.77
CA ARG A 8 -9.16 7.34 -5.51
C ARG A 8 -8.75 6.71 -6.83
N GLU A 9 -7.89 7.38 -7.56
CA GLU A 9 -7.44 6.92 -8.88
C GLU A 9 -6.64 5.63 -8.78
N VAL A 10 -5.68 5.55 -7.85
CA VAL A 10 -4.86 4.36 -7.66
C VAL A 10 -5.73 3.16 -7.25
N VAL A 11 -6.62 3.35 -6.28
CA VAL A 11 -7.50 2.26 -5.83
C VAL A 11 -8.40 1.79 -6.96
N SER A 12 -8.96 2.72 -7.71
CA SER A 12 -9.83 2.37 -8.84
C SER A 12 -9.08 1.55 -9.89
N THR A 13 -7.86 1.96 -10.21
CA THR A 13 -7.03 1.25 -11.19
C THR A 13 -6.69 -0.17 -10.72
N TYR A 14 -6.30 -0.33 -9.46
CA TYR A 14 -5.97 -1.65 -8.93
C TYR A 14 -7.20 -2.56 -8.90
N ARG A 15 -8.35 -2.03 -8.50
CA ARG A 15 -9.59 -2.81 -8.48
C ARG A 15 -9.97 -3.34 -9.86
N LYS A 16 -9.75 -2.56 -10.90
CA LYS A 16 -10.01 -3.00 -12.27
C LYS A 16 -9.18 -4.23 -12.66
N HIS A 17 -8.04 -4.41 -12.00
CA HIS A 17 -7.15 -5.53 -12.26
C HIS A 17 -7.26 -6.64 -11.21
N GLY A 18 -8.33 -6.62 -10.43
CA GLY A 18 -8.63 -7.68 -9.48
C GLY A 18 -7.96 -7.55 -8.12
N TRP A 19 -7.29 -6.44 -7.86
CA TRP A 19 -6.65 -6.20 -6.57
C TRP A 19 -7.65 -5.66 -5.56
N GLU A 20 -7.44 -6.01 -4.29
CA GLU A 20 -8.25 -5.53 -3.19
C GLU A 20 -7.38 -4.71 -2.24
N LEU A 21 -7.87 -3.55 -1.84
CA LEU A 21 -7.18 -2.69 -0.87
C LEU A 21 -7.31 -3.33 0.52
N LYS A 22 -6.18 -3.58 1.17
CA LYS A 22 -6.14 -4.25 2.47
C LYS A 22 -5.88 -3.30 3.63
N SER A 23 -4.94 -2.40 3.47
CA SER A 23 -4.58 -1.43 4.51
C SER A 23 -3.82 -0.28 3.88
N VAL A 24 -3.62 0.77 4.66
CA VAL A 24 -2.90 1.94 4.18
C VAL A 24 -1.91 2.42 5.23
N LEU A 25 -0.80 2.97 4.73
CA LEU A 25 0.18 3.71 5.52
C LEU A 25 0.00 5.16 5.15
N LEU A 26 -0.29 6.03 6.10
CA LEU A 26 -0.54 7.44 5.79
C LEU A 26 0.16 8.36 6.78
N GLN A 27 0.73 9.43 6.23
CA GLN A 27 1.14 10.56 7.05
C GLN A 27 -0.11 11.21 7.63
N SER A 28 0.04 11.82 8.80
CA SER A 28 -1.11 12.45 9.47
C SER A 28 -1.76 13.53 8.60
N GLU A 29 -0.96 14.27 7.85
CA GLU A 29 -1.47 15.31 6.94
C GLU A 29 -2.32 14.71 5.81
N THR A 30 -1.85 13.62 5.21
CA THR A 30 -2.58 12.95 4.14
C THR A 30 -3.89 12.36 4.67
N ARG A 31 -3.82 11.74 5.84
CA ARG A 31 -5.02 11.19 6.47
C ARG A 31 -6.05 12.29 6.73
N ALA A 32 -5.61 13.40 7.27
CA ALA A 32 -6.51 14.53 7.55
C ALA A 32 -7.15 15.07 6.27
N GLU A 33 -6.39 15.18 5.20
CA GLU A 33 -6.89 15.65 3.92
C GLU A 33 -7.99 14.72 3.38
N ILE A 34 -7.74 13.41 3.38
CA ILE A 34 -8.71 12.45 2.86
C ILE A 34 -9.98 12.44 3.73
N LEU A 35 -9.81 12.47 5.05
CA LEU A 35 -10.96 12.49 5.96
C LEU A 35 -11.82 13.74 5.80
N ALA A 36 -11.20 14.88 5.48
CA ALA A 36 -11.91 16.12 5.26
C ALA A 36 -12.65 16.13 3.92
N GLU A 37 -12.07 15.52 2.89
CA GLU A 37 -12.62 15.59 1.53
C GLU A 37 -13.54 14.43 1.18
N GLU A 38 -13.15 13.22 1.55
CA GLU A 38 -13.92 12.02 1.20
C GLU A 38 -13.65 10.90 2.21
N PRO A 39 -14.23 11.02 3.43
CA PRO A 39 -13.94 10.05 4.50
C PRO A 39 -14.32 8.60 4.16
N ALA A 40 -15.27 8.40 3.25
CA ALA A 40 -15.69 7.07 2.84
C ALA A 40 -14.55 6.26 2.23
N LEU A 41 -13.53 6.91 1.67
CA LEU A 41 -12.40 6.21 1.09
C LEU A 41 -11.61 5.40 2.12
N LEU A 42 -11.62 5.82 3.38
CA LEU A 42 -10.89 5.16 4.47
C LEU A 42 -11.80 4.33 5.37
N GLU A 43 -13.09 4.23 5.04
CA GLU A 43 -14.03 3.48 5.85
C GLU A 43 -13.70 1.99 5.83
N SER A 44 -13.65 1.39 7.03
CA SER A 44 -13.36 -0.04 7.21
C SER A 44 -11.98 -0.49 6.75
N ILE A 45 -11.06 0.46 6.53
CA ILE A 45 -9.68 0.15 6.13
C ILE A 45 -8.76 0.42 7.32
N ARG A 46 -7.86 -0.52 7.58
CA ARG A 46 -6.82 -0.34 8.60
C ARG A 46 -5.87 0.77 8.17
N ILE A 47 -5.66 1.73 9.05
CA ILE A 47 -4.76 2.85 8.79
C ILE A 47 -3.62 2.80 9.81
N ASP A 48 -2.40 2.73 9.30
CA ASP A 48 -1.20 2.80 10.12
C ASP A 48 -0.51 4.14 9.87
N GLU A 49 -0.18 4.85 10.94
CA GLU A 49 0.56 6.11 10.81
C GLU A 49 1.97 5.82 10.33
N SER A 50 2.46 6.63 9.41
CA SER A 50 3.74 6.39 8.76
C SER A 50 4.34 7.69 8.27
N PRO A 51 5.67 7.77 8.14
CA PRO A 51 6.29 8.95 7.52
C PRO A 51 6.12 9.00 6.00
N VAL A 52 5.53 7.96 5.40
CA VAL A 52 5.28 7.91 3.96
C VAL A 52 3.85 7.45 3.70
N ASP A 53 3.33 7.76 2.52
CA ASP A 53 2.00 7.34 2.11
C ASP A 53 2.10 6.15 1.17
N ALA A 54 1.45 5.04 1.52
CA ALA A 54 1.48 3.83 0.70
C ALA A 54 0.23 3.00 0.92
N LEU A 55 -0.09 2.17 -0.06
CA LEU A 55 -1.29 1.34 -0.06
C LEU A 55 -0.91 -0.13 -0.23
N TRP A 56 -1.48 -0.98 0.62
CA TRP A 56 -1.34 -2.42 0.50
C TRP A 56 -2.51 -3.00 -0.27
N PHE A 57 -2.19 -3.72 -1.35
CA PHE A 57 -3.18 -4.46 -2.14
C PHE A 57 -2.84 -5.94 -2.14
N SER A 58 -3.86 -6.78 -2.25
CA SER A 58 -3.64 -8.21 -2.45
C SER A 58 -4.68 -8.77 -3.41
N ARG A 59 -4.34 -9.91 -4.01
CA ARG A 59 -5.28 -10.69 -4.81
C ARG A 59 -4.84 -12.14 -4.82
N PRO A 60 -5.79 -13.08 -4.99
CA PRO A 60 -5.44 -14.48 -5.12
C PRO A 60 -4.55 -14.72 -6.35
N SER A 61 -3.64 -15.64 -6.23
CA SER A 61 -2.78 -16.08 -7.32
C SER A 61 -2.95 -17.58 -7.51
N GLN A 62 -2.12 -18.19 -8.37
CA GLN A 62 -2.23 -19.60 -8.67
C GLN A 62 -1.79 -20.47 -7.50
N ASN A 63 -2.34 -21.70 -7.41
CA ASN A 63 -1.93 -22.72 -6.45
C ASN A 63 -2.07 -22.29 -4.99
N GLY A 64 -3.13 -21.53 -4.68
CA GLY A 64 -3.39 -21.10 -3.30
C GLY A 64 -2.47 -20.00 -2.81
N ARG A 65 -1.66 -19.43 -3.69
CA ARG A 65 -0.79 -18.30 -3.34
C ARG A 65 -1.58 -17.01 -3.29
N ASP A 66 -1.04 -16.03 -2.58
CA ASP A 66 -1.56 -14.67 -2.56
C ASP A 66 -0.48 -13.72 -3.08
N ALA A 67 -0.89 -12.85 -3.99
CA ALA A 67 0.00 -11.79 -4.47
C ALA A 67 -0.29 -10.53 -3.66
N TRP A 68 0.75 -9.84 -3.23
CA TRP A 68 0.67 -8.61 -2.45
C TRP A 68 1.52 -7.54 -3.11
N GLU A 69 1.03 -6.32 -3.11
CA GLU A 69 1.74 -5.20 -3.69
C GLU A 69 1.62 -3.98 -2.79
N LEU A 70 2.76 -3.36 -2.49
CA LEU A 70 2.83 -2.13 -1.72
C LEU A 70 3.09 -0.98 -2.70
N ARG A 71 2.09 -0.15 -2.91
CA ARG A 71 2.12 0.93 -3.90
C ARG A 71 2.33 2.27 -3.20
N LEU A 72 3.38 2.97 -3.58
CA LEU A 72 3.61 4.33 -3.09
C LEU A 72 2.46 5.24 -3.56
N LEU A 73 1.92 6.05 -2.66
CA LEU A 73 0.88 7.01 -3.01
C LEU A 73 1.55 8.32 -3.45
N ALA A 74 2.00 8.31 -4.68
CA ALA A 74 2.65 9.44 -5.32
C ALA A 74 2.45 9.33 -6.81
N GLU A 75 2.72 10.41 -7.54
CA GLU A 75 2.62 10.39 -9.00
C GLU A 75 3.69 9.49 -9.61
N THR A 76 4.83 9.36 -8.93
CA THR A 76 5.85 8.38 -9.30
C THR A 76 5.29 6.99 -9.10
N GLN A 77 5.32 6.18 -10.15
CA GLN A 77 4.79 4.82 -10.10
C GLN A 77 5.83 3.87 -9.50
N TYR A 78 5.84 3.78 -8.19
CA TYR A 78 6.75 2.90 -7.47
C TYR A 78 5.93 1.91 -6.65
N ALA A 79 6.23 0.62 -6.80
CA ALA A 79 5.55 -0.43 -6.04
C ALA A 79 6.50 -1.60 -5.81
N LEU A 80 6.29 -2.29 -4.70
CA LEU A 80 7.00 -3.52 -4.36
C LEU A 80 5.99 -4.65 -4.38
N PHE A 81 6.37 -5.75 -5.02
CA PHE A 81 5.50 -6.90 -5.26
C PHE A 81 6.09 -8.15 -4.62
N GLU A 82 5.22 -8.99 -4.04
CA GLU A 82 5.63 -10.28 -3.50
C GLU A 82 4.49 -11.28 -3.62
N THR A 83 4.85 -12.55 -3.72
CA THR A 83 3.89 -13.65 -3.73
C THR A 83 4.13 -14.51 -2.50
N PHE A 84 3.08 -14.78 -1.73
CA PHE A 84 3.16 -15.64 -0.56
C PHE A 84 2.63 -17.03 -0.89
N GLU A 85 3.38 -18.05 -0.45
CA GLU A 85 2.99 -19.44 -0.64
C GLU A 85 1.81 -19.77 0.27
N ALA A 86 1.02 -20.76 -0.15
CA ALA A 86 -0.17 -21.16 0.60
C ALA A 86 0.15 -21.64 2.02
N ASP A 87 1.33 -22.24 2.20
CA ASP A 87 1.76 -22.81 3.48
C ASP A 87 2.57 -21.86 4.35
N GLU A 88 2.83 -20.63 3.90
CA GLU A 88 3.51 -19.66 4.74
C GLU A 88 2.60 -19.21 5.88
N THR A 89 3.17 -19.07 7.08
CA THR A 89 2.40 -18.63 8.25
C THR A 89 2.13 -17.14 8.17
N GLU A 90 1.11 -16.70 8.90
CA GLU A 90 0.82 -15.25 8.96
C GLU A 90 2.00 -14.49 9.56
N GLU A 91 2.70 -15.08 10.52
CA GLU A 91 3.89 -14.47 11.10
C GLU A 91 4.98 -14.23 10.05
N GLN A 92 5.24 -15.23 9.19
CA GLN A 92 6.22 -15.10 8.11
C GLN A 92 5.80 -14.02 7.11
N ARG A 93 4.52 -13.99 6.77
CA ARG A 93 3.98 -13.00 5.84
C ARG A 93 4.09 -11.59 6.40
N GLU A 94 3.76 -11.42 7.67
CA GLU A 94 3.84 -10.13 8.35
C GLU A 94 5.27 -9.60 8.38
N GLU A 95 6.23 -10.47 8.68
CA GLU A 95 7.64 -10.09 8.70
C GLU A 95 8.10 -9.58 7.35
N LEU A 96 7.74 -10.27 6.28
CA LEU A 96 8.12 -9.84 4.93
C LEU A 96 7.44 -8.53 4.54
N ARG A 97 6.16 -8.37 4.91
CA ARG A 97 5.48 -7.10 4.65
C ARG A 97 6.16 -5.93 5.36
N HIS A 98 6.62 -6.14 6.60
CA HIS A 98 7.37 -5.09 7.33
C HIS A 98 8.68 -4.75 6.63
N GLU A 99 9.36 -5.74 6.08
CA GLU A 99 10.59 -5.50 5.31
C GLU A 99 10.28 -4.68 4.05
N MET A 100 9.19 -4.99 3.37
CA MET A 100 8.78 -4.23 2.18
C MET A 100 8.45 -2.78 2.54
N GLU A 101 7.80 -2.55 3.68
CA GLU A 101 7.50 -1.20 4.15
C GLU A 101 8.79 -0.43 4.44
N ALA A 102 9.78 -1.09 5.04
CA ALA A 102 11.07 -0.47 5.30
C ALA A 102 11.80 -0.09 4.01
N LEU A 103 11.75 -0.97 3.00
CA LEU A 103 12.35 -0.69 1.70
C LEU A 103 11.69 0.50 1.02
N LEU A 104 10.36 0.59 1.10
CA LEU A 104 9.64 1.71 0.50
C LEU A 104 9.96 3.02 1.21
N ARG A 105 9.98 3.00 2.55
CA ARG A 105 10.37 4.19 3.32
C ARG A 105 11.76 4.66 2.94
N ASP A 106 12.69 3.72 2.81
CA ASP A 106 14.06 4.02 2.45
C ASP A 106 14.14 4.69 1.07
N TYR A 107 13.41 4.14 0.12
CA TYR A 107 13.31 4.73 -1.21
C TYR A 107 12.82 6.17 -1.18
N VAL A 108 11.75 6.42 -0.42
CA VAL A 108 11.13 7.75 -0.36
C VAL A 108 12.01 8.76 0.36
N LEU A 109 12.62 8.34 1.50
CA LEU A 109 13.35 9.26 2.37
C LEU A 109 14.80 9.46 1.95
N HIS A 110 15.40 8.48 1.26
CA HIS A 110 16.81 8.52 0.90
C HIS A 110 17.07 8.46 -0.60
N GLY A 111 16.01 8.34 -1.40
CA GLY A 111 16.11 8.29 -2.86
C GLY A 111 16.43 6.89 -3.38
N PRO A 112 16.29 6.71 -4.71
CA PRO A 112 16.41 5.38 -5.33
C PRO A 112 17.81 4.77 -5.22
N ASN A 113 18.85 5.56 -4.89
CA ASN A 113 20.20 5.06 -4.76
C ASN A 113 20.58 4.74 -3.31
N GLY A 114 19.64 4.81 -2.38
CA GLY A 114 19.88 4.48 -1.00
C GLY A 114 20.74 5.49 -0.22
N ASN A 115 20.81 6.70 -0.68
CA ASN A 115 21.59 7.76 -0.01
C ASN A 115 20.70 8.70 0.77
#